data_5a76ba353e7556c5e6edbe3a2e0f2e85
#
_entry.id   5a76ba353e7556c5e6edbe3a2e0f2e85
#
_cell.length_a   1.000
_cell.length_b   1.000
_cell.length_c   1.000
_cell.angle_alpha   90.00
_cell.angle_beta   90.00
_cell.angle_gamma   90.00
#
_symmetry.space_group_name_H-M   'P 1'
#
loop_
_entity.id
_entity.type
_entity.pdbx_description
1 polymer ?
#
loop_
_entity_poly.entity_id
_entity_poly.type
_entity_poly.pdbx_seq_one_letter_code
_entity_poly.pdbx_strand_id
1 'polypeptide(L)'
;MKIVLRQWQAVLFGAALALLASLLALFWLDKGSEDAQRPWFYNAAGYQQASNQAQQDGKPLLIWLVSRQCQLCPQREQELWPNAGSASRLNGWQMVRLEQEADPATAQLLESFIAPGDKLPLLILEAKPQGERQKVQFDPSLQHFRLVGTAANWRPLSQGGLAQLLTSYQQAQLESQSP
;
A
#
# COMPACT_ATOMS: atom_id res chain seq x y z
N MET A 1 -8.11 -56.35 32.35
CA MET A 1 -7.03 -55.78 31.52
C MET A 1 -7.51 -55.05 30.28
N LYS A 2 -8.61 -55.42 29.60
CA LYS A 2 -9.13 -54.76 28.40
C LYS A 2 -9.74 -53.35 28.60
N ILE A 3 -10.23 -53.03 29.80
CA ILE A 3 -10.90 -51.75 30.10
C ILE A 3 -9.88 -50.60 30.21
N VAL A 4 -8.71 -50.84 30.78
CA VAL A 4 -7.67 -49.85 30.98
C VAL A 4 -7.07 -49.40 29.63
N LEU A 5 -6.90 -50.33 28.66
CA LEU A 5 -6.38 -49.98 27.32
C LEU A 5 -7.33 -49.04 26.56
N ARG A 6 -8.63 -49.21 26.73
CA ARG A 6 -9.64 -48.39 26.02
C ARG A 6 -9.69 -46.96 26.54
N GLN A 7 -9.46 -46.77 27.83
CA GLN A 7 -9.37 -45.44 28.46
C GLN A 7 -8.11 -44.65 27.99
N TRP A 8 -6.98 -45.35 27.87
CA TRP A 8 -5.74 -44.73 27.38
C TRP A 8 -5.82 -44.32 25.90
N GLN A 9 -6.52 -45.08 25.09
CA GLN A 9 -6.74 -44.69 23.67
C GLN A 9 -7.63 -43.45 23.54
N ALA A 10 -8.66 -43.29 24.38
CA ALA A 10 -9.52 -42.13 24.39
C ALA A 10 -8.75 -40.83 24.83
N VAL A 11 -7.86 -40.94 25.80
CA VAL A 11 -7.03 -39.83 26.26
C VAL A 11 -6.01 -39.41 25.19
N LEU A 12 -5.40 -40.37 24.53
CA LEU A 12 -4.42 -40.06 23.43
C LEU A 12 -5.13 -39.43 22.23
N PHE A 13 -6.34 -39.89 21.86
CA PHE A 13 -7.13 -39.27 20.79
C PHE A 13 -7.56 -37.83 21.17
N GLY A 14 -7.98 -37.59 22.38
CA GLY A 14 -8.32 -36.24 22.87
C GLY A 14 -7.14 -35.27 22.86
N ALA A 15 -5.97 -35.74 23.30
CA ALA A 15 -4.74 -34.93 23.25
C ALA A 15 -4.29 -34.61 21.82
N ALA A 16 -4.39 -35.56 20.90
CA ALA A 16 -4.05 -35.32 19.48
C ALA A 16 -4.98 -34.31 18.80
N LEU A 17 -6.29 -34.41 19.08
CA LEU A 17 -7.28 -33.44 18.56
C LEU A 17 -7.05 -32.03 19.14
N ALA A 18 -6.72 -31.89 20.40
CA ALA A 18 -6.42 -30.61 21.03
C ALA A 18 -5.15 -29.97 20.43
N LEU A 19 -4.10 -30.76 20.16
CA LEU A 19 -2.88 -30.29 19.49
C LEU A 19 -3.16 -29.84 18.04
N LEU A 20 -3.97 -30.60 17.31
CA LEU A 20 -4.36 -30.24 15.93
C LEU A 20 -5.18 -28.93 15.90
N ALA A 21 -6.12 -28.76 16.82
CA ALA A 21 -6.91 -27.54 16.96
C ALA A 21 -6.02 -26.34 17.32
N SER A 22 -5.04 -26.53 18.20
CA SER A 22 -4.07 -25.47 18.57
C SER A 22 -3.17 -25.07 17.40
N LEU A 23 -2.69 -26.06 16.63
CA LEU A 23 -1.89 -25.79 15.42
C LEU A 23 -2.70 -25.08 14.33
N LEU A 24 -3.94 -25.45 14.13
CA LEU A 24 -4.85 -24.76 13.21
C LEU A 24 -5.15 -23.34 13.68
N ALA A 25 -5.37 -23.12 14.97
CA ALA A 25 -5.58 -21.78 15.55
C ALA A 25 -4.34 -20.89 15.35
N LEU A 26 -3.13 -21.42 15.58
CA LEU A 26 -1.88 -20.71 15.33
C LEU A 26 -1.72 -20.36 13.85
N PHE A 27 -2.06 -21.27 12.94
CA PHE A 27 -2.02 -21.05 11.50
C PHE A 27 -3.01 -19.98 11.03
N TRP A 28 -4.19 -19.90 11.67
CA TRP A 28 -5.18 -18.86 11.37
C TRP A 28 -4.83 -17.51 12.00
N LEU A 29 -4.19 -17.49 13.17
CA LEU A 29 -3.70 -16.28 13.82
C LEU A 29 -2.51 -15.66 13.06
N ASP A 30 -1.64 -16.49 12.49
CA ASP A 30 -0.49 -16.02 11.71
C ASP A 30 -0.93 -15.37 10.38
N LYS A 31 -1.99 -15.87 9.73
CA LYS A 31 -2.58 -15.24 8.54
C LYS A 31 -3.20 -13.85 8.79
N GLY A 32 -3.60 -13.55 10.02
CA GLY A 32 -4.16 -12.25 10.39
C GLY A 32 -3.11 -11.16 10.58
N SER A 33 -1.84 -11.50 10.77
CA SER A 33 -0.76 -10.54 10.98
C SER A 33 -0.04 -10.11 9.69
N GLU A 34 -0.15 -10.85 8.60
CA GLU A 34 0.42 -10.49 7.31
C GLU A 34 -0.28 -9.29 6.63
N ASP A 35 -1.54 -9.02 6.95
CA ASP A 35 -2.27 -7.85 6.45
C ASP A 35 -1.88 -6.52 7.14
N ALA A 36 -1.17 -6.57 8.26
CA ALA A 36 -0.75 -5.38 9.01
C ALA A 36 0.49 -4.67 8.45
N GLN A 37 1.26 -5.34 7.61
CA GLN A 37 2.42 -4.80 6.87
C GLN A 37 2.23 -5.11 5.40
N ARG A 38 1.36 -4.37 4.71
CA ARG A 38 1.33 -4.47 3.25
C ARG A 38 2.65 -3.98 2.72
N PRO A 39 3.46 -4.86 2.10
CA PRO A 39 4.76 -4.44 1.58
C PRO A 39 4.53 -3.44 0.45
N TRP A 40 5.31 -2.39 0.48
CA TRP A 40 5.49 -1.60 -0.71
C TRP A 40 6.06 -2.48 -1.82
N PHE A 41 5.52 -2.34 -3.01
CA PHE A 41 6.15 -2.86 -4.20
C PHE A 41 7.23 -1.87 -4.66
N TYR A 42 8.40 -2.38 -5.00
CA TYR A 42 9.54 -1.54 -5.33
C TYR A 42 9.93 -1.66 -6.79
N ASN A 43 10.30 -0.54 -7.40
CA ASN A 43 10.84 -0.45 -8.75
C ASN A 43 9.88 -0.92 -9.86
N ALA A 44 10.37 -1.00 -11.11
CA ALA A 44 9.56 -1.36 -12.27
C ALA A 44 8.92 -2.75 -12.15
N ALA A 45 9.66 -3.73 -11.63
CA ALA A 45 9.13 -5.08 -11.41
C ALA A 45 8.00 -5.10 -10.38
N GLY A 46 8.18 -4.35 -9.28
CA GLY A 46 7.14 -4.19 -8.27
C GLY A 46 5.90 -3.46 -8.80
N TYR A 47 6.08 -2.45 -9.65
CA TYR A 47 4.95 -1.79 -10.30
C TYR A 47 4.12 -2.76 -11.15
N GLN A 48 4.76 -3.62 -11.93
CA GLN A 48 4.05 -4.62 -12.73
C GLN A 48 3.28 -5.60 -11.84
N GLN A 49 3.91 -6.07 -10.76
CA GLN A 49 3.25 -6.96 -9.80
C GLN A 49 2.07 -6.28 -9.11
N ALA A 50 2.25 -5.06 -8.61
CA ALA A 50 1.19 -4.27 -7.99
C ALA A 50 0.03 -3.99 -8.95
N SER A 51 0.34 -3.67 -10.22
CA SER A 51 -0.66 -3.43 -11.26
C SER A 51 -1.50 -4.67 -11.54
N ASN A 52 -0.88 -5.85 -11.64
CA ASN A 52 -1.59 -7.10 -11.82
C ASN A 52 -2.50 -7.42 -10.63
N GLN A 53 -2.02 -7.24 -9.41
CA GLN A 53 -2.83 -7.43 -8.20
C GLN A 53 -3.95 -6.39 -8.10
N ALA A 54 -3.67 -5.13 -8.40
CA ALA A 54 -4.66 -4.05 -8.40
C ALA A 54 -5.81 -4.36 -9.39
N GLN A 55 -5.47 -4.89 -10.56
CA GLN A 55 -6.46 -5.29 -11.55
C GLN A 55 -7.30 -6.47 -11.09
N GLN A 56 -6.71 -7.46 -10.43
CA GLN A 56 -7.43 -8.63 -9.88
C GLN A 56 -8.32 -8.26 -8.70
N ASP A 57 -7.83 -7.40 -7.81
CA ASP A 57 -8.51 -7.02 -6.57
C ASP A 57 -9.47 -5.83 -6.74
N GLY A 58 -9.46 -5.15 -7.90
CA GLY A 58 -10.21 -3.92 -8.13
C GLY A 58 -9.73 -2.75 -7.29
N LYS A 59 -8.45 -2.74 -6.87
CA LYS A 59 -7.88 -1.70 -6.01
C LYS A 59 -7.14 -0.65 -6.81
N PRO A 60 -7.19 0.63 -6.40
CA PRO A 60 -6.37 1.67 -6.99
C PRO A 60 -4.90 1.53 -6.61
N LEU A 61 -4.02 2.14 -7.42
CA LEU A 61 -2.59 2.24 -7.18
C LEU A 61 -2.24 3.59 -6.55
N LEU A 62 -1.40 3.54 -5.53
CA LEU A 62 -0.71 4.68 -4.95
C LEU A 62 0.77 4.56 -5.28
N ILE A 63 1.29 5.45 -6.14
CA ILE A 63 2.65 5.36 -6.66
C ILE A 63 3.45 6.54 -6.12
N TRP A 64 4.45 6.25 -5.30
CA TRP A 64 5.35 7.22 -4.71
C TRP A 64 6.64 7.30 -5.51
N LEU A 65 6.85 8.42 -6.19
CA LEU A 65 8.02 8.67 -7.04
C LEU A 65 9.03 9.49 -6.26
N VAL A 66 10.25 8.98 -6.12
CA VAL A 66 11.33 9.62 -5.37
C VAL A 66 12.65 9.60 -6.12
N SER A 67 13.57 10.46 -5.68
CA SER A 67 14.98 10.45 -6.07
C SER A 67 15.83 10.28 -4.82
N ARG A 68 17.00 9.66 -4.93
CA ARG A 68 18.03 9.59 -3.86
C ARG A 68 18.51 10.97 -3.42
N GLN A 69 18.37 11.96 -4.28
CA GLN A 69 18.74 13.34 -3.94
C GLN A 69 17.76 13.99 -2.96
N CYS A 70 16.58 13.39 -2.75
CA CYS A 70 15.60 13.88 -1.78
C CYS A 70 16.01 13.51 -0.35
N GLN A 71 16.76 14.36 0.32
CA GLN A 71 17.26 14.12 1.69
C GLN A 71 16.15 14.00 2.74
N LEU A 72 15.03 14.68 2.54
CA LEU A 72 13.90 14.68 3.48
C LEU A 72 12.91 13.52 3.23
N CYS A 73 12.97 12.87 2.07
CA CYS A 73 12.01 11.81 1.73
C CYS A 73 11.98 10.66 2.75
N PRO A 74 13.10 10.11 3.23
CA PRO A 74 13.04 8.99 4.19
C PRO A 74 12.34 9.35 5.50
N GLN A 75 12.59 10.56 6.02
CA GLN A 75 11.92 11.03 7.23
C GLN A 75 10.41 11.21 6.99
N ARG A 76 10.04 11.85 5.87
CA ARG A 76 8.64 12.10 5.53
C ARG A 76 7.88 10.82 5.20
N GLU A 77 8.52 9.86 4.58
CA GLU A 77 7.94 8.53 4.37
C GLU A 77 7.55 7.88 5.71
N GLN A 78 8.41 7.96 6.73
CA GLN A 78 8.11 7.44 8.06
C GLN A 78 6.95 8.18 8.75
N GLU A 79 6.85 9.49 8.55
CA GLU A 79 5.76 10.31 9.10
C GLU A 79 4.43 10.08 8.39
N LEU A 80 4.45 9.93 7.06
CA LEU A 80 3.25 9.77 6.23
C LEU A 80 2.71 8.34 6.24
N TRP A 81 3.62 7.36 6.31
CA TRP A 81 3.34 5.94 6.21
C TRP A 81 3.77 5.17 7.48
N PRO A 82 3.33 5.57 8.68
CA PRO A 82 3.72 4.88 9.92
C PRO A 82 3.16 3.45 9.93
N ASN A 83 4.01 2.54 10.39
CA ASN A 83 3.90 1.09 10.24
C ASN A 83 2.61 0.40 10.76
N ALA A 84 1.80 1.03 11.59
CA ALA A 84 0.63 0.35 12.17
C ALA A 84 -0.68 1.16 12.12
N GLY A 85 -0.62 2.48 12.23
CA GLY A 85 -1.85 3.29 12.35
C GLY A 85 -2.45 3.75 11.01
N SER A 86 -1.64 3.81 9.96
CA SER A 86 -2.06 4.18 8.61
C SER A 86 -2.51 2.98 7.78
N ALA A 87 -2.21 1.76 8.21
CA ALA A 87 -2.57 0.53 7.50
C ALA A 87 -4.09 0.47 7.19
N SER A 88 -4.94 0.87 8.13
CA SER A 88 -6.39 0.87 7.91
C SER A 88 -6.84 1.86 6.83
N ARG A 89 -6.16 2.99 6.67
CA ARG A 89 -6.50 4.03 5.68
C ARG A 89 -5.96 3.73 4.29
N LEU A 90 -4.92 2.90 4.21
CA LEU A 90 -4.28 2.47 2.98
C LEU A 90 -4.73 1.08 2.52
N ASN A 91 -5.59 0.42 3.29
CA ASN A 91 -6.10 -0.92 3.00
C ASN A 91 -6.81 -1.06 1.64
N GLY A 92 -7.28 0.05 1.08
CA GLY A 92 -7.88 0.10 -0.25
C GLY A 92 -6.89 0.28 -1.40
N TRP A 93 -5.57 0.40 -1.16
CA TRP A 93 -4.58 0.76 -2.15
C TRP A 93 -3.52 -0.32 -2.34
N GLN A 94 -3.03 -0.48 -3.57
CA GLN A 94 -1.76 -1.15 -3.83
C GLN A 94 -0.67 -0.07 -3.89
N MET A 95 0.38 -0.23 -3.08
CA MET A 95 1.37 0.82 -2.86
C MET A 95 2.67 0.49 -3.59
N VAL A 96 3.13 1.41 -4.44
CA VAL A 96 4.35 1.26 -5.22
C VAL A 96 5.31 2.41 -4.93
N ARG A 97 6.58 2.10 -4.70
CA ARG A 97 7.66 3.07 -4.57
C ARG A 97 8.62 2.94 -5.75
N LEU A 98 8.73 4.00 -6.53
CA LEU A 98 9.67 4.08 -7.65
C LEU A 98 10.77 5.09 -7.31
N GLU A 99 12.00 4.62 -7.30
CA GLU A 99 13.19 5.44 -7.09
C GLU A 99 13.94 5.63 -8.40
N GLN A 100 14.11 6.86 -8.83
CA GLN A 100 14.65 7.22 -10.15
C GLN A 100 16.00 6.55 -10.45
N GLU A 101 16.84 6.43 -9.43
CA GLU A 101 18.20 5.90 -9.57
C GLU A 101 18.31 4.39 -9.21
N ALA A 102 17.19 3.67 -9.08
CA ALA A 102 17.20 2.26 -8.69
C ALA A 102 17.77 1.36 -9.80
N ASP A 103 17.20 1.48 -11.00
CA ASP A 103 17.60 0.72 -12.18
C ASP A 103 17.08 1.40 -13.47
N PRO A 104 17.64 1.08 -14.65
CA PRO A 104 17.24 1.71 -15.92
C PRO A 104 15.77 1.50 -16.29
N ALA A 105 15.19 0.35 -15.98
CA ALA A 105 13.78 0.07 -16.28
C ALA A 105 12.87 0.93 -15.41
N THR A 106 13.23 1.14 -14.15
CA THR A 106 12.52 2.05 -13.23
C THR A 106 12.65 3.50 -13.70
N ALA A 107 13.82 3.94 -14.12
CA ALA A 107 14.01 5.29 -14.67
C ALA A 107 13.12 5.53 -15.91
N GLN A 108 13.11 4.60 -16.85
CA GLN A 108 12.27 4.66 -18.04
C GLN A 108 10.76 4.64 -17.70
N LEU A 109 10.36 3.79 -16.76
CA LEU A 109 8.98 3.76 -16.26
C LEU A 109 8.58 5.10 -15.67
N LEU A 110 9.46 5.68 -14.84
CA LEU A 110 9.24 6.93 -14.14
C LEU A 110 9.02 8.11 -15.13
N GLU A 111 9.73 8.12 -16.26
CA GLU A 111 9.51 9.09 -17.34
C GLU A 111 8.07 9.06 -17.88
N SER A 112 7.40 7.92 -17.85
CA SER A 112 6.00 7.80 -18.26
C SER A 112 5.01 8.50 -17.30
N PHE A 113 5.43 8.78 -16.09
CA PHE A 113 4.62 9.48 -15.08
C PHE A 113 4.94 10.96 -14.98
N ILE A 114 6.17 11.40 -15.31
CA ILE A 114 6.65 12.76 -15.13
C ILE A 114 6.38 13.56 -16.40
N ALA A 115 5.74 14.71 -16.25
CA ALA A 115 5.60 15.71 -17.31
C ALA A 115 6.70 16.79 -17.19
N PRO A 116 6.99 17.53 -18.28
CA PRO A 116 7.87 18.69 -18.20
C PRO A 116 7.42 19.66 -17.13
N GLY A 117 8.31 19.95 -16.16
CA GLY A 117 8.04 20.84 -15.03
C GLY A 117 7.60 20.13 -13.74
N ASP A 118 7.28 18.85 -13.77
CA ASP A 118 7.08 18.06 -12.54
C ASP A 118 8.42 17.91 -11.79
N LYS A 119 8.33 17.90 -10.46
CA LYS A 119 9.49 17.75 -9.58
C LYS A 119 9.26 16.61 -8.61
N LEU A 120 10.30 15.81 -8.36
CA LEU A 120 10.27 14.77 -7.33
C LEU A 120 10.48 15.39 -5.94
N PRO A 121 9.87 14.82 -4.89
CA PRO A 121 8.98 13.67 -4.93
C PRO A 121 7.58 14.01 -5.46
N LEU A 122 6.95 13.01 -6.05
CA LEU A 122 5.62 13.12 -6.65
C LEU A 122 4.78 11.89 -6.24
N LEU A 123 3.52 12.10 -5.87
CA LEU A 123 2.58 11.02 -5.62
C LEU A 123 1.59 10.93 -6.79
N ILE A 124 1.44 9.73 -7.33
CA ILE A 124 0.46 9.42 -8.35
C ILE A 124 -0.65 8.56 -7.75
N LEU A 125 -1.87 8.97 -7.95
CA LEU A 125 -3.06 8.19 -7.65
C LEU A 125 -3.64 7.69 -8.97
N GLU A 126 -3.74 6.40 -9.14
CA GLU A 126 -4.23 5.76 -10.35
C GLU A 126 -5.41 4.87 -9.99
N ALA A 127 -6.61 5.19 -10.48
CA ALA A 127 -7.85 4.50 -10.14
C ALA A 127 -7.86 3.04 -10.62
N LYS A 128 -7.29 2.81 -11.80
CA LYS A 128 -7.09 1.48 -12.40
C LYS A 128 -5.73 1.48 -13.05
N PRO A 129 -5.02 0.34 -13.07
CA PRO A 129 -3.73 0.26 -13.77
C PRO A 129 -3.81 0.82 -15.19
N GLN A 130 -2.92 1.75 -15.53
CA GLN A 130 -2.88 2.49 -16.80
C GLN A 130 -4.12 3.36 -17.09
N GLY A 131 -4.93 3.65 -16.08
CA GLY A 131 -6.10 4.49 -16.18
C GLY A 131 -5.81 5.97 -15.94
N GLU A 132 -6.85 6.69 -15.51
CA GLU A 132 -6.77 8.11 -15.16
C GLU A 132 -5.85 8.30 -13.94
N ARG A 133 -4.98 9.30 -14.03
CA ARG A 133 -3.96 9.60 -13.04
C ARG A 133 -4.18 10.98 -12.43
N GLN A 134 -4.23 11.04 -11.11
CA GLN A 134 -4.16 12.28 -10.36
C GLN A 134 -2.77 12.43 -9.78
N LYS A 135 -2.11 13.56 -10.09
CA LYS A 135 -0.79 13.88 -9.57
C LYS A 135 -0.89 14.77 -8.34
N VAL A 136 -0.06 14.48 -7.35
CA VAL A 136 0.08 15.28 -6.13
C VAL A 136 1.51 15.75 -6.02
N GLN A 137 1.72 17.05 -6.20
CA GLN A 137 3.02 17.70 -6.12
C GLN A 137 3.29 18.10 -4.68
N PHE A 138 4.52 17.89 -4.21
CA PHE A 138 5.02 18.36 -2.92
C PHE A 138 5.91 19.60 -3.07
N ASP A 139 5.93 20.45 -2.07
CA ASP A 139 6.91 21.54 -2.00
C ASP A 139 8.32 20.99 -1.67
N PRO A 140 9.38 21.79 -1.90
CA PRO A 140 10.76 21.33 -1.65
C PRO A 140 11.05 20.97 -0.20
N SER A 141 10.31 21.55 0.76
CA SER A 141 10.45 21.26 2.19
C SER A 141 9.64 20.04 2.62
N LEU A 142 8.82 19.49 1.72
CA LEU A 142 7.88 18.41 1.98
C LEU A 142 6.91 18.70 3.14
N GLN A 143 6.56 19.98 3.33
CA GLN A 143 5.59 20.38 4.35
C GLN A 143 4.19 20.62 3.78
N HIS A 144 4.11 20.84 2.46
CA HIS A 144 2.86 21.12 1.77
C HIS A 144 2.73 20.29 0.49
N PHE A 145 1.49 20.06 0.09
CA PHE A 145 1.15 19.41 -1.17
C PHE A 145 0.04 20.14 -1.90
N ARG A 146 -0.07 19.91 -3.21
CA ARG A 146 -1.18 20.36 -4.06
C ARG A 146 -1.50 19.34 -5.14
N LEU A 147 -2.73 19.37 -5.64
CA LEU A 147 -3.11 18.62 -6.83
C LEU A 147 -2.59 19.32 -8.09
N VAL A 148 -1.93 18.59 -8.97
CA VAL A 148 -1.47 19.11 -10.27
C VAL A 148 -2.67 19.22 -11.22
N GLY A 149 -2.70 20.32 -11.99
CA GLY A 149 -3.78 20.56 -12.95
C GLY A 149 -5.06 21.17 -12.34
N THR A 150 -5.06 21.49 -11.06
CA THR A 150 -6.16 22.20 -10.40
C THR A 150 -5.70 23.58 -9.92
N ALA A 151 -6.63 24.52 -9.76
CA ALA A 151 -6.38 25.81 -9.12
C ALA A 151 -6.24 25.70 -7.59
N ALA A 152 -6.07 24.48 -7.06
CA ALA A 152 -6.00 24.24 -5.63
C ALA A 152 -4.75 24.83 -5.01
N ASN A 153 -4.93 25.51 -3.89
CA ASN A 153 -3.83 26.05 -3.10
C ASN A 153 -3.01 24.94 -2.44
N TRP A 154 -1.79 25.26 -2.05
CA TRP A 154 -0.96 24.42 -1.22
C TRP A 154 -1.66 24.10 0.10
N ARG A 155 -1.64 22.85 0.51
CA ARG A 155 -2.21 22.35 1.76
C ARG A 155 -1.09 21.79 2.65
N PRO A 156 -1.19 21.94 3.97
CA PRO A 156 -0.23 21.33 4.89
C PRO A 156 -0.20 19.82 4.73
N LEU A 157 1.00 19.27 4.64
CA LEU A 157 1.22 17.83 4.60
C LEU A 157 1.14 17.29 6.03
N SER A 158 -0.04 16.78 6.36
CA SER A 158 -0.29 16.05 7.60
C SER A 158 -0.90 14.69 7.28
N GLN A 159 -0.77 13.74 8.20
CA GLN A 159 -1.41 12.41 8.03
C GLN A 159 -2.92 12.54 7.77
N GLY A 160 -3.58 13.48 8.46
CA GLY A 160 -5.00 13.75 8.25
C GLY A 160 -5.30 14.34 6.87
N GLY A 161 -4.48 15.28 6.39
CA GLY A 161 -4.65 15.91 5.07
C GLY A 161 -4.48 14.93 3.92
N LEU A 162 -3.45 14.08 3.98
CA LEU A 162 -3.24 13.05 2.98
C LEU A 162 -4.35 11.99 3.01
N ALA A 163 -4.74 11.52 4.19
CA ALA A 163 -5.84 10.57 4.32
C ALA A 163 -7.16 11.11 3.76
N GLN A 164 -7.45 12.38 4.00
CA GLN A 164 -8.63 13.04 3.43
C GLN A 164 -8.56 13.08 1.90
N LEU A 165 -7.40 13.40 1.33
CA LEU A 165 -7.19 13.38 -0.11
C LEU A 165 -7.45 11.99 -0.70
N LEU A 166 -6.87 10.95 -0.12
CA LEU A 166 -7.04 9.57 -0.58
C LEU A 166 -8.50 9.12 -0.51
N THR A 167 -9.18 9.44 0.57
CA THR A 167 -10.61 9.13 0.74
C THR A 167 -11.47 9.86 -0.30
N SER A 168 -11.23 11.16 -0.51
CA SER A 168 -11.94 11.95 -1.51
C SER A 168 -11.74 11.42 -2.92
N TYR A 169 -10.51 10.99 -3.24
CA TYR A 169 -10.22 10.39 -4.54
C TYR A 169 -10.98 9.07 -4.74
N GLN A 170 -10.99 8.19 -3.73
CA GLN A 170 -11.74 6.93 -3.80
C GLN A 170 -13.24 7.16 -3.95
N GLN A 171 -13.81 8.11 -3.23
CA GLN A 171 -15.24 8.46 -3.34
C GLN A 171 -15.60 8.96 -4.73
N ALA A 172 -14.79 9.88 -5.30
CA ALA A 172 -15.01 10.39 -6.64
C ALA A 172 -14.96 9.28 -7.70
N GLN A 173 -14.08 8.27 -7.52
CA GLN A 173 -14.03 7.12 -8.41
C GLN A 173 -15.27 6.22 -8.31
N LEU A 174 -15.80 6.02 -7.13
CA LEU A 174 -17.05 5.25 -6.93
C LEU A 174 -18.25 5.95 -7.57
N GLU A 175 -18.35 7.27 -7.42
CA GLU A 175 -19.42 8.07 -8.04
C GLU A 175 -19.37 8.04 -9.57
N SER A 176 -18.14 8.07 -10.16
CA SER A 176 -17.95 8.01 -11.61
C SER A 176 -18.30 6.65 -12.23
N GLN A 177 -18.41 5.60 -11.43
CA GLN A 177 -18.75 4.23 -11.85
C GLN A 177 -20.24 3.90 -11.63
N SER A 178 -20.99 4.78 -10.97
CA SER A 178 -22.43 4.62 -10.82
C SER A 178 -23.13 5.05 -12.10
N PRO A 179 -23.97 4.20 -12.72
CA PRO A 179 -24.65 4.47 -13.99
C PRO A 179 -25.71 5.56 -13.85
#